data_4ebe3fd95103b523aeb4dce4ec96a063
#
_entry.id   4ebe3fd95103b523aeb4dce4ec96a063
#
_cell.length_a   1.000
_cell.length_b   1.000
_cell.length_c   1.000
_cell.angle_alpha   90.00
_cell.angle_beta   90.00
_cell.angle_gamma   90.00
#
_symmetry.space_group_name_H-M   'P 1'
#
loop_
_entity.id
_entity.type
_entity.pdbx_description
1 polymer ?
#
loop_
_entity_poly.entity_id
_entity_poly.type
_entity_poly.pdbx_seq_one_letter_code
_entity_poly.pdbx_strand_id
1 'polypeptide(L)'
;MDGTQIKKRLEETAADSVIFITVDTLKYLKKGGRITLAAAALGTLLKIKPVLIILGEKLDSFAKARTMKQAKTMMMNAIQKELDGRLHDSECRNCHLAIAHTDNEEAALEFKKEVEERFPNADVYMAPLSLSIACHIGPGSLAVTATRKMEEEHEKN
;
A
#
# COMPACT_ATOMS: atom_id res chain seq x y z
N MET A 1 -8.33 22.73 -13.71
CA MET A 1 -9.37 22.34 -12.72
C MET A 1 -9.33 23.26 -11.53
N ASP A 2 -10.47 23.76 -11.05
CA ASP A 2 -10.57 24.48 -9.79
C ASP A 2 -10.63 23.53 -8.57
N GLY A 3 -10.58 24.08 -7.33
CA GLY A 3 -10.54 23.27 -6.13
C GLY A 3 -11.80 22.39 -5.91
N THR A 4 -12.97 22.84 -6.40
CA THR A 4 -14.21 22.06 -6.31
C THR A 4 -14.18 20.86 -7.25
N GLN A 5 -13.68 21.05 -8.46
CA GLN A 5 -13.50 20.00 -9.45
C GLN A 5 -12.46 18.97 -8.96
N ILE A 6 -11.35 19.42 -8.38
CA ILE A 6 -10.33 18.55 -7.80
C ILE A 6 -10.92 17.70 -6.67
N LYS A 7 -11.65 18.32 -5.74
CA LYS A 7 -12.30 17.62 -4.64
C LYS A 7 -13.24 16.53 -5.16
N LYS A 8 -14.15 16.90 -6.07
CA LYS A 8 -15.10 15.95 -6.66
C LYS A 8 -14.38 14.77 -7.32
N ARG A 9 -13.33 15.04 -8.10
CA ARG A 9 -12.55 13.98 -8.78
C ARG A 9 -11.89 13.04 -7.79
N LEU A 10 -11.28 13.56 -6.72
CA LEU A 10 -10.65 12.74 -5.69
C LEU A 10 -11.67 11.89 -4.92
N GLU A 11 -12.87 12.42 -4.64
CA GLU A 11 -13.94 11.67 -4.00
C GLU A 11 -14.46 10.54 -4.91
N GLU A 12 -14.61 10.78 -6.20
CA GLU A 12 -15.05 9.78 -7.18
C GLU A 12 -14.01 8.65 -7.37
N THR A 13 -12.72 8.97 -7.31
CA THR A 13 -11.63 8.01 -7.51
C THR A 13 -11.04 7.43 -6.21
N ALA A 14 -11.59 7.78 -5.06
CA ALA A 14 -11.07 7.32 -3.77
C ALA A 14 -11.00 5.79 -3.64
N ALA A 15 -11.94 5.08 -4.27
CA ALA A 15 -11.96 3.62 -4.30
C ALA A 15 -10.99 2.99 -5.30
N ASP A 16 -10.37 3.78 -6.17
CA ASP A 16 -9.43 3.31 -7.21
C ASP A 16 -7.99 3.15 -6.70
N SER A 17 -7.83 3.14 -5.38
CA SER A 17 -6.55 2.92 -4.72
C SER A 17 -6.64 1.79 -3.70
N VAL A 18 -5.51 1.11 -3.50
CA VAL A 18 -5.33 0.12 -2.43
C VAL A 18 -3.90 0.17 -1.93
N ILE A 19 -3.72 -0.04 -0.63
CA ILE A 19 -2.41 -0.07 0.01
C ILE A 19 -2.28 -1.37 0.79
N PHE A 20 -1.20 -2.11 0.53
CA PHE A 20 -0.76 -3.21 1.39
C PHE A 20 0.50 -2.78 2.12
N ILE A 21 0.54 -2.99 3.43
CA ILE A 21 1.67 -2.58 4.26
C ILE A 21 2.03 -3.69 5.25
N THR A 22 3.32 -3.97 5.36
CA THR A 22 3.86 -4.80 6.43
C THR A 22 4.60 -3.93 7.43
N VAL A 23 4.41 -4.21 8.71
CA VAL A 23 5.08 -3.50 9.80
C VAL A 23 6.04 -4.43 10.52
N ASP A 24 7.12 -3.88 11.05
CA ASP A 24 8.10 -4.67 11.80
C ASP A 24 7.50 -5.25 13.09
N THR A 25 6.64 -4.47 13.74
CA THR A 25 5.96 -4.84 14.99
C THR A 25 4.61 -4.13 15.11
N LEU A 26 3.64 -4.81 15.73
CA LEU A 26 2.32 -4.21 16.06
C LEU A 26 2.36 -3.27 17.28
N LYS A 27 3.51 -3.13 17.95
CA LYS A 27 3.67 -2.35 19.18
C LYS A 27 3.20 -0.90 19.02
N TYR A 28 3.58 -0.26 17.91
CA TYR A 28 3.25 1.16 17.67
C TYR A 28 1.77 1.33 17.35
N LEU A 29 1.20 0.49 16.49
CA LEU A 29 -0.24 0.49 16.18
C LEU A 29 -1.09 0.27 17.44
N LYS A 30 -0.65 -0.64 18.33
CA LYS A 30 -1.31 -0.89 19.61
C LYS A 30 -1.24 0.34 20.52
N LYS A 31 -0.07 0.96 20.67
CA LYS A 31 0.12 2.18 21.47
C LYS A 31 -0.72 3.35 20.94
N GLY A 32 -0.80 3.49 19.61
CA GLY A 32 -1.54 4.56 18.95
C GLY A 32 -3.05 4.35 18.88
N GLY A 33 -3.59 3.22 19.38
CA GLY A 33 -5.01 2.91 19.33
C GLY A 33 -5.55 2.71 17.89
N ARG A 34 -4.67 2.46 16.91
CA ARG A 34 -5.02 2.24 15.49
C ARG A 34 -5.12 0.76 15.14
N ILE A 35 -5.03 -0.11 16.14
CA ILE A 35 -5.21 -1.54 15.91
C ILE A 35 -6.70 -1.87 15.99
N THR A 36 -7.26 -2.38 14.91
CA THR A 36 -8.63 -2.90 14.90
C THR A 36 -8.69 -4.22 15.67
N LEU A 37 -9.91 -4.64 16.07
CA LEU A 37 -10.11 -5.95 16.71
C LEU A 37 -9.61 -7.11 15.83
N ALA A 38 -9.73 -6.98 14.50
CA ALA A 38 -9.21 -7.95 13.55
C ALA A 38 -7.68 -8.00 13.53
N ALA A 39 -7.02 -6.84 13.61
CA ALA A 39 -5.57 -6.75 13.75
C ALA A 39 -5.09 -7.18 15.15
N ALA A 40 -5.88 -6.96 16.19
CA ALA A 40 -5.61 -7.48 17.54
C ALA A 40 -5.61 -9.02 17.57
N ALA A 41 -6.41 -9.68 16.74
CA ALA A 41 -6.41 -11.15 16.58
C ALA A 41 -5.10 -11.69 15.96
N LEU A 42 -4.25 -10.83 15.36
CA LEU A 42 -2.89 -11.17 14.96
C LEU A 42 -1.91 -11.32 16.14
N GLY A 43 -2.27 -10.92 17.25
CA GLY A 43 -1.68 -10.26 18.42
C GLY A 43 -0.80 -11.01 19.36
N THR A 44 -0.61 -12.24 19.48
CA THR A 44 0.28 -12.83 20.52
C THR A 44 1.49 -13.60 19.99
N LEU A 45 1.65 -13.66 18.67
CA LEU A 45 2.79 -14.35 18.06
C LEU A 45 3.97 -13.39 17.90
N LEU A 46 4.94 -13.52 18.77
CA LEU A 46 6.15 -12.68 18.91
C LEU A 46 7.08 -12.62 17.69
N LYS A 47 6.77 -13.27 16.57
CA LYS A 47 7.66 -13.36 15.40
C LYS A 47 6.89 -13.37 14.08
N ILE A 48 5.83 -12.57 13.94
CA ILE A 48 5.15 -12.43 12.66
C ILE A 48 5.45 -11.06 12.03
N LYS A 49 5.39 -11.01 10.70
CA LYS A 49 5.36 -9.81 9.89
C LYS A 49 3.94 -9.66 9.33
N PRO A 50 3.06 -8.93 10.02
CA PRO A 50 1.68 -8.82 9.57
C PRO A 50 1.61 -8.02 8.28
N VAL A 51 0.76 -8.44 7.36
CA VAL A 51 0.37 -7.65 6.20
C VAL A 51 -1.01 -7.07 6.49
N LEU A 52 -1.11 -5.77 6.40
CA LEU A 52 -2.34 -5.01 6.59
C LEU A 52 -2.78 -4.46 5.23
N ILE A 53 -4.07 -4.18 5.10
CA ILE A 53 -4.66 -3.55 3.93
C ILE A 53 -5.31 -2.23 4.35
N ILE A 54 -5.16 -1.21 3.51
CA ILE A 54 -5.94 0.02 3.59
C ILE A 54 -6.73 0.10 2.28
N LEU A 55 -8.05 0.07 2.41
CA LEU A 55 -9.00 0.26 1.34
C LEU A 55 -10.06 1.25 1.80
N GLY A 56 -10.13 2.42 1.12
CA GLY A 56 -10.89 3.56 1.60
C GLY A 56 -10.36 4.03 2.96
N GLU A 57 -11.21 4.13 3.97
CA GLU A 57 -10.87 4.65 5.30
C GLU A 57 -10.43 3.58 6.33
N LYS A 58 -10.42 2.31 5.93
CA LYS A 58 -10.21 1.19 6.87
C LYS A 58 -8.82 0.61 6.76
N LEU A 59 -8.13 0.55 7.91
CA LEU A 59 -6.92 -0.26 8.10
C LEU A 59 -7.34 -1.61 8.69
N ASP A 60 -7.13 -2.69 7.96
CA ASP A 60 -7.54 -4.02 8.39
C ASP A 60 -6.41 -5.05 8.25
N SER A 61 -6.60 -6.21 8.87
CA SER A 61 -5.67 -7.33 8.74
C SER A 61 -5.89 -8.05 7.43
N PHE A 62 -4.82 -8.24 6.65
CA PHE A 62 -4.89 -8.98 5.38
C PHE A 62 -4.28 -10.38 5.50
N ALA A 63 -3.03 -10.49 5.97
CA ALA A 63 -2.33 -11.76 6.04
C ALA A 63 -1.28 -11.79 7.17
N LYS A 64 -0.83 -13.00 7.50
CA LYS A 64 0.25 -13.27 8.46
C LYS A 64 1.44 -13.87 7.73
N ALA A 65 2.55 -13.15 7.67
CA ALA A 65 3.82 -13.67 7.20
C ALA A 65 4.75 -13.99 8.37
N ARG A 66 5.69 -14.88 8.16
CA ARG A 66 6.74 -15.21 9.14
C ARG A 66 8.03 -14.45 8.88
N THR A 67 8.24 -14.05 7.62
CA THR A 67 9.44 -13.33 7.18
C THR A 67 9.05 -12.13 6.31
N MET A 68 9.94 -11.14 6.21
CA MET A 68 9.74 -9.99 5.32
C MET A 68 9.64 -10.43 3.85
N LYS A 69 10.43 -11.41 3.42
CA LYS A 69 10.35 -11.98 2.07
C LYS A 69 8.94 -12.54 1.78
N GLN A 70 8.37 -13.30 2.71
CA GLN A 70 7.01 -13.82 2.58
C GLN A 70 5.98 -12.69 2.55
N ALA A 71 6.14 -11.66 3.37
CA ALA A 71 5.26 -10.50 3.38
C ALA A 71 5.27 -9.76 2.03
N LYS A 72 6.47 -9.49 1.46
CA LYS A 72 6.63 -8.88 0.14
C LYS A 72 5.91 -9.70 -0.95
N THR A 73 6.12 -11.01 -0.97
CA THR A 73 5.43 -11.90 -1.94
C THR A 73 3.91 -11.85 -1.79
N MET A 74 3.40 -11.86 -0.55
CA MET A 74 1.95 -11.76 -0.29
C MET A 74 1.39 -10.43 -0.77
N MET A 75 2.10 -9.32 -0.53
CA MET A 75 1.69 -7.99 -0.98
C MET A 75 1.66 -7.89 -2.52
N MET A 76 2.69 -8.38 -3.23
CA MET A 76 2.71 -8.39 -4.69
C MET A 76 1.58 -9.24 -5.28
N ASN A 77 1.30 -10.41 -4.70
CA ASN A 77 0.18 -11.26 -5.14
C ASN A 77 -1.17 -10.59 -4.88
N ALA A 78 -1.29 -9.82 -3.79
CA ALA A 78 -2.48 -9.06 -3.49
C ALA A 78 -2.69 -7.90 -4.48
N ILE A 79 -1.63 -7.17 -4.82
CA ILE A 79 -1.66 -6.14 -5.88
C ILE A 79 -2.13 -6.76 -7.20
N GLN A 80 -1.59 -7.92 -7.61
CA GLN A 80 -2.04 -8.58 -8.85
C GLN A 80 -3.54 -8.88 -8.82
N LYS A 81 -4.07 -9.38 -7.70
CA LYS A 81 -5.52 -9.63 -7.57
C LYS A 81 -6.36 -8.37 -7.68
N GLU A 82 -5.89 -7.24 -7.13
CA GLU A 82 -6.57 -5.96 -7.27
C GLU A 82 -6.55 -5.47 -8.73
N LEU A 83 -5.41 -5.63 -9.40
CA LEU A 83 -5.25 -5.31 -10.82
C LEU A 83 -6.17 -6.17 -11.70
N ASP A 84 -6.20 -7.49 -11.47
CA ASP A 84 -7.05 -8.43 -12.22
C ASP A 84 -8.56 -8.19 -11.96
N GLY A 85 -8.90 -7.87 -10.75
CA GLY A 85 -10.29 -7.73 -10.29
C GLY A 85 -10.79 -6.29 -10.34
N ARG A 86 -10.71 -5.58 -9.22
CA ARG A 86 -11.33 -4.27 -9.01
C ARG A 86 -10.79 -3.17 -9.92
N LEU A 87 -9.50 -3.19 -10.22
CA LEU A 87 -8.86 -2.16 -11.06
C LEU A 87 -8.95 -2.47 -12.57
N HIS A 88 -9.32 -3.71 -12.96
CA HIS A 88 -9.45 -4.14 -14.36
C HIS A 88 -8.24 -3.77 -15.24
N ASP A 89 -7.03 -3.99 -14.73
CA ASP A 89 -5.77 -3.63 -15.39
C ASP A 89 -4.68 -4.67 -15.12
N SER A 90 -4.91 -5.92 -15.52
CA SER A 90 -4.03 -7.07 -15.22
C SER A 90 -2.57 -6.88 -15.64
N GLU A 91 -2.32 -6.06 -16.66
CA GLU A 91 -0.98 -5.73 -17.14
C GLU A 91 -0.38 -4.47 -16.50
N CYS A 92 -1.09 -3.82 -15.58
CA CYS A 92 -0.68 -2.60 -14.88
C CYS A 92 -0.24 -1.46 -15.81
N ARG A 93 -1.00 -1.21 -16.89
CA ARG A 93 -0.71 -0.13 -17.84
C ARG A 93 -1.37 1.19 -17.43
N ASN A 94 -2.53 1.10 -16.79
CA ASN A 94 -3.37 2.22 -16.39
C ASN A 94 -3.37 2.46 -14.87
N CYS A 95 -2.43 1.85 -14.17
CA CYS A 95 -2.20 2.06 -12.74
C CYS A 95 -0.78 2.56 -12.49
N HIS A 96 -0.62 3.37 -11.45
CA HIS A 96 0.66 3.65 -10.82
C HIS A 96 0.86 2.70 -9.66
N LEU A 97 2.08 2.20 -9.50
CA LEU A 97 2.50 1.53 -8.28
C LEU A 97 3.43 2.44 -7.49
N ALA A 98 3.34 2.38 -6.17
CA ALA A 98 4.29 3.09 -5.33
C ALA A 98 4.74 2.22 -4.16
N ILE A 99 6.03 2.34 -3.83
CA ILE A 99 6.64 1.76 -2.64
C ILE A 99 6.78 2.85 -1.61
N ALA A 100 6.41 2.56 -0.38
CA ALA A 100 6.63 3.48 0.73
C ALA A 100 7.27 2.75 1.92
N HIS A 101 8.00 3.50 2.75
CA HIS A 101 8.73 2.94 3.89
C HIS A 101 8.81 3.90 5.07
N THR A 102 9.13 3.35 6.25
CA THR A 102 9.49 4.14 7.43
C THR A 102 10.89 3.74 7.87
N ASP A 103 11.86 4.67 7.72
CA ASP A 103 13.26 4.45 8.13
C ASP A 103 13.79 3.07 7.64
N ASN A 104 13.61 2.75 6.34
CA ASN A 104 13.91 1.44 5.76
C ASN A 104 14.18 1.56 4.24
N GLU A 105 14.98 2.54 3.85
CA GLU A 105 15.19 2.91 2.45
C GLU A 105 15.85 1.78 1.64
N GLU A 106 16.87 1.13 2.20
CA GLU A 106 17.59 0.06 1.52
C GLU A 106 16.66 -1.10 1.13
N ALA A 107 15.85 -1.59 2.10
CA ALA A 107 14.87 -2.64 1.83
C ALA A 107 13.74 -2.18 0.90
N ALA A 108 13.40 -0.88 0.90
CA ALA A 108 12.43 -0.31 -0.02
C ALA A 108 12.96 -0.26 -1.45
N LEU A 109 14.24 0.08 -1.64
CA LEU A 109 14.92 0.04 -2.95
C LEU A 109 14.99 -1.38 -3.52
N GLU A 110 15.28 -2.38 -2.69
CA GLU A 110 15.23 -3.79 -3.10
C GLU A 110 13.80 -4.19 -3.49
N PHE A 111 12.83 -3.83 -2.67
CA PHE A 111 11.43 -4.17 -2.94
C PHE A 111 10.90 -3.47 -4.19
N LYS A 112 11.32 -2.23 -4.46
CA LYS A 112 11.01 -1.52 -5.70
C LYS A 112 11.47 -2.32 -6.93
N LYS A 113 12.71 -2.83 -6.93
CA LYS A 113 13.22 -3.67 -8.02
C LYS A 113 12.39 -4.94 -8.22
N GLU A 114 12.04 -5.64 -7.14
CA GLU A 114 11.18 -6.84 -7.19
C GLU A 114 9.80 -6.51 -7.80
N VAL A 115 9.24 -5.33 -7.49
CA VAL A 115 7.95 -4.87 -8.02
C VAL A 115 8.08 -4.49 -9.50
N GLU A 116 9.16 -3.79 -9.91
CA GLU A 116 9.44 -3.45 -11.32
C GLU A 116 9.62 -4.71 -12.19
N GLU A 117 10.32 -5.71 -11.67
CA GLU A 117 10.47 -7.01 -12.35
C GLU A 117 9.13 -7.75 -12.51
N ARG A 118 8.27 -7.68 -11.51
CA ARG A 118 6.95 -8.33 -11.50
C ARG A 118 5.93 -7.63 -12.36
N PHE A 119 6.00 -6.31 -12.46
CA PHE A 119 5.04 -5.43 -13.15
C PHE A 119 5.79 -4.51 -14.14
N PRO A 120 6.31 -5.05 -15.25
CA PRO A 120 7.22 -4.33 -16.14
C PRO A 120 6.57 -3.17 -16.91
N ASN A 121 5.23 -3.08 -16.93
CA ASN A 121 4.51 -1.96 -17.55
C ASN A 121 4.14 -0.86 -16.56
N ALA A 122 4.42 -1.05 -15.27
CA ALA A 122 4.05 -0.09 -14.23
C ALA A 122 5.09 1.02 -14.09
N ASP A 123 4.61 2.25 -13.87
CA ASP A 123 5.43 3.30 -13.28
C ASP A 123 5.52 3.07 -11.77
N VAL A 124 6.71 2.80 -11.25
CA VAL A 124 6.91 2.51 -9.83
C VAL A 124 7.62 3.67 -9.15
N TYR A 125 6.91 4.35 -8.28
CA TYR A 125 7.44 5.44 -7.45
C TYR A 125 7.92 4.92 -6.10
N MET A 126 8.79 5.67 -5.43
CA MET A 126 9.20 5.37 -4.05
C MET A 126 9.31 6.65 -3.25
N ALA A 127 8.79 6.63 -2.02
CA ALA A 127 8.90 7.74 -1.08
C ALA A 127 8.89 7.26 0.38
N PRO A 128 9.52 8.00 1.30
CA PRO A 128 9.32 7.78 2.73
C PRO A 128 7.88 8.16 3.13
N LEU A 129 7.31 7.43 4.07
CA LEU A 129 6.05 7.80 4.71
C LEU A 129 6.26 9.02 5.63
N SER A 130 5.24 9.83 5.77
CA SER A 130 5.30 11.00 6.65
C SER A 130 5.56 10.63 8.10
N LEU A 131 6.14 11.57 8.87
CA LEU A 131 6.42 11.37 10.29
C LEU A 131 5.15 11.00 11.08
N SER A 132 4.00 11.56 10.74
CA SER A 132 2.72 11.24 11.38
C SER A 132 2.36 9.77 11.23
N ILE A 133 2.56 9.18 10.05
CA ILE A 133 2.35 7.75 9.80
C ILE A 133 3.42 6.93 10.54
N ALA A 134 4.69 7.34 10.47
CA ALA A 134 5.80 6.63 11.12
C ALA A 134 5.61 6.51 12.64
N CYS A 135 5.05 7.53 13.30
CA CYS A 135 4.72 7.48 14.73
C CYS A 135 3.67 6.42 15.07
N HIS A 136 2.80 6.05 14.12
CA HIS A 136 1.77 5.03 14.35
C HIS A 136 2.22 3.61 14.02
N ILE A 137 3.09 3.43 13.02
CA ILE A 137 3.47 2.11 12.54
C ILE A 137 4.91 1.71 12.91
N GLY A 138 5.72 2.67 13.33
CA GLY A 138 7.13 2.48 13.70
C GLY A 138 8.07 2.38 12.51
N PRO A 139 9.39 2.31 12.77
CA PRO A 139 10.39 2.11 11.72
C PRO A 139 10.34 0.69 11.15
N GLY A 140 10.96 0.49 9.98
CA GLY A 140 11.11 -0.82 9.35
C GLY A 140 9.89 -1.27 8.54
N SER A 141 8.88 -0.42 8.35
CA SER A 141 7.70 -0.76 7.55
C SER A 141 7.98 -0.66 6.06
N LEU A 142 7.30 -1.51 5.27
CA LEU A 142 7.27 -1.47 3.82
C LEU A 142 5.83 -1.52 3.33
N ALA A 143 5.51 -0.70 2.34
CA ALA A 143 4.20 -0.70 1.70
C ALA A 143 4.33 -0.74 0.19
N VAL A 144 3.31 -1.31 -0.47
CA VAL A 144 3.09 -1.19 -1.91
C VAL A 144 1.65 -0.75 -2.14
N THR A 145 1.48 0.18 -3.07
CA THR A 145 0.16 0.68 -3.45
C THR A 145 -0.09 0.46 -4.92
N ALA A 146 -1.35 0.30 -5.30
CA ALA A 146 -1.82 0.44 -6.67
C ALA A 146 -2.90 1.51 -6.70
N THR A 147 -2.78 2.45 -7.66
CA THR A 147 -3.73 3.54 -7.86
C THR A 147 -3.98 3.69 -9.35
N ARG A 148 -5.26 3.71 -9.77
CA ARG A 148 -5.62 3.95 -11.16
C ARG A 148 -5.15 5.33 -11.60
N LYS A 149 -4.56 5.44 -12.79
CA LYS A 149 -4.22 6.71 -13.44
C LYS A 149 -5.53 7.49 -13.69
N MET A 150 -5.51 8.77 -13.39
CA MET A 150 -6.62 9.64 -13.80
C MET A 150 -6.49 9.91 -15.30
N GLU A 151 -7.59 9.73 -16.04
CA GLU A 151 -7.63 10.16 -17.44
C GLU A 151 -7.43 11.67 -17.50
N GLU A 152 -6.46 12.12 -18.30
CA GLU A 152 -6.33 13.53 -18.63
C GLU A 152 -7.56 13.90 -19.48
N GLU A 153 -8.38 14.82 -18.99
CA GLU A 153 -9.38 15.46 -19.83
C GLU A 153 -8.62 16.27 -20.89
N HIS A 154 -8.47 15.69 -22.09
CA HIS A 154 -8.08 16.51 -23.22
C HIS A 154 -9.16 17.58 -23.40
N GLU A 155 -8.85 18.82 -23.04
CA GLU A 155 -9.65 19.97 -23.43
C GLU A 155 -9.87 19.87 -24.93
N LYS A 156 -11.10 19.51 -25.32
CA LYS A 156 -11.53 19.64 -26.70
C LYS A 156 -11.56 21.14 -27.00
N ASN A 157 -10.48 21.63 -27.63
CA ASN A 157 -10.50 22.91 -28.32
C ASN A 157 -11.55 22.93 -29.46
#